data_e9e1b06de0a6d68cc5b8250bd637079e
#
_entry.id   e9e1b06de0a6d68cc5b8250bd637079e
#
_cell.length_a   1.000
_cell.length_b   1.000
_cell.length_c   1.000
_cell.angle_alpha   90.00
_cell.angle_beta   90.00
_cell.angle_gamma   90.00
#
_symmetry.space_group_name_H-M   'P 1'
#
loop_
_entity.id
_entity.type
_entity.pdbx_description
1 polymer ?
#
loop_
_entity_poly.entity_id
_entity_poly.type
_entity_poly.pdbx_seq_one_letter_code
_entity_poly.pdbx_strand_id
1 'polypeptide(L)'
;MTGVILFRAQPFHNGHLNMVKKAYQDCLSTRSQLYIFVGSADKSGTERNPLPIDFRLMLIEGALHEEFAASDLQNIHIIPISDLTDETDNSHNWGRYLFMKMMKYTKDPDMTVYYSDDPRIMLSWFDADDRWCLRFKFLDRYQSISASLVRAMLDEDVVILQGLGPPFVFIHREEIRNYVKEATNG
;
A
#
# COMPACT_ATOMS: atom_id res chain seq x y z
N MET A 1 -12.13 6.74 15.40
CA MET A 1 -12.19 6.07 14.08
C MET A 1 -10.81 6.13 13.46
N THR A 2 -10.24 5.01 13.05
CA THR A 2 -8.87 4.92 12.50
C THR A 2 -8.92 4.59 11.02
N GLY A 3 -8.11 5.25 10.21
CA GLY A 3 -7.98 4.95 8.78
C GLY A 3 -7.00 3.79 8.54
N VAL A 4 -7.33 2.91 7.61
CA VAL A 4 -6.49 1.77 7.22
C VAL A 4 -6.41 1.66 5.70
N ILE A 5 -5.19 1.46 5.19
CA ILE A 5 -4.91 1.16 3.78
C ILE A 5 -4.07 -0.12 3.73
N LEU A 6 -4.31 -0.97 2.73
CA LEU A 6 -3.46 -2.11 2.41
C LEU A 6 -2.99 -2.02 0.96
N PHE A 7 -1.69 -2.13 0.74
CA PHE A 7 -1.09 -2.31 -0.58
C PHE A 7 0.28 -3.00 -0.50
N ARG A 8 0.83 -3.44 -1.62
CA ARG A 8 2.16 -4.08 -1.68
C ARG A 8 3.30 -3.12 -2.00
N ALA A 9 3.03 -2.05 -2.77
CA ALA A 9 4.02 -1.05 -3.22
C ALA A 9 5.23 -1.67 -3.95
N GLN A 10 5.00 -2.28 -5.10
CA GLN A 10 6.00 -2.97 -5.91
C GLN A 10 6.30 -2.29 -7.28
N PRO A 11 6.77 -1.02 -7.38
CA PRO A 11 7.08 -0.06 -6.31
C PRO A 11 5.87 0.80 -5.87
N PHE A 12 6.12 1.71 -4.92
CA PHE A 12 5.19 2.78 -4.56
C PHE A 12 5.03 3.74 -5.75
N HIS A 13 3.81 4.24 -5.98
CA HIS A 13 3.49 5.07 -7.14
C HIS A 13 2.38 6.08 -6.83
N ASN A 14 2.10 7.02 -7.76
CA ASN A 14 1.12 8.09 -7.57
C ASN A 14 -0.29 7.58 -7.25
N GLY A 15 -0.67 6.38 -7.69
CA GLY A 15 -1.92 5.75 -7.28
C GLY A 15 -1.98 5.47 -5.78
N HIS A 16 -0.90 4.93 -5.21
CA HIS A 16 -0.78 4.72 -3.76
C HIS A 16 -0.72 6.05 -3.01
N LEU A 17 0.09 7.01 -3.47
CA LEU A 17 0.21 8.32 -2.84
C LEU A 17 -1.13 9.06 -2.79
N ASN A 18 -1.89 9.05 -3.89
CA ASN A 18 -3.23 9.66 -3.93
C ASN A 18 -4.20 9.01 -2.95
N MET A 19 -4.13 7.67 -2.80
CA MET A 19 -4.92 6.95 -1.81
C MET A 19 -4.56 7.38 -0.38
N VAL A 20 -3.26 7.47 -0.07
CA VAL A 20 -2.76 7.94 1.23
C VAL A 20 -3.25 9.37 1.50
N LYS A 21 -3.12 10.29 0.53
CA LYS A 21 -3.58 11.69 0.67
C LYS A 21 -5.06 11.79 0.99
N LYS A 22 -5.90 11.09 0.23
CA LYS A 22 -7.36 11.11 0.44
C LYS A 22 -7.76 10.49 1.78
N ALA A 23 -7.18 9.36 2.15
CA ALA A 23 -7.46 8.72 3.43
C ALA A 23 -6.97 9.58 4.61
N TYR A 24 -5.80 10.21 4.49
CA TYR A 24 -5.27 11.09 5.53
C TYR A 24 -6.13 12.35 5.72
N GLN A 25 -6.63 12.96 4.65
CA GLN A 25 -7.56 14.09 4.73
C GLN A 25 -8.82 13.74 5.54
N ASP A 26 -9.38 12.55 5.33
CA ASP A 26 -10.50 12.06 6.13
C ASP A 26 -10.11 11.88 7.60
N CYS A 27 -8.94 11.28 7.86
CA CYS A 27 -8.42 11.10 9.21
C CYS A 27 -8.23 12.44 9.93
N LEU A 28 -7.70 13.45 9.26
CA LEU A 28 -7.55 14.80 9.81
C LEU A 28 -8.90 15.39 10.26
N SER A 29 -9.95 15.22 9.45
CA SER A 29 -11.29 15.74 9.77
C SER A 29 -11.88 15.14 11.05
N THR A 30 -11.45 13.94 11.42
CA THR A 30 -11.89 13.18 12.59
C THR A 30 -10.84 13.11 13.71
N ARG A 31 -9.70 13.79 13.56
CA ARG A 31 -8.55 13.73 14.46
C ARG A 31 -8.06 12.29 14.71
N SER A 32 -8.06 11.50 13.65
CA SER A 32 -7.70 10.09 13.66
C SER A 32 -6.31 9.85 13.06
N GLN A 33 -5.79 8.65 13.28
CA GLN A 33 -4.52 8.19 12.69
C GLN A 33 -4.78 7.36 11.43
N LEU A 34 -3.80 7.33 10.53
CA LEU A 34 -3.79 6.49 9.34
C LEU A 34 -2.74 5.38 9.47
N TYR A 35 -3.15 4.14 9.25
CA TYR A 35 -2.27 2.98 9.22
C TYR A 35 -2.18 2.43 7.80
N ILE A 36 -0.96 2.34 7.29
CA ILE A 36 -0.64 1.78 5.98
C ILE A 36 -0.02 0.40 6.19
N PHE A 37 -0.76 -0.65 5.85
CA PHE A 37 -0.25 -2.02 5.89
C PHE A 37 0.41 -2.36 4.55
N VAL A 38 1.69 -2.72 4.59
CA VAL A 38 2.48 -3.11 3.41
C VAL A 38 2.54 -4.63 3.36
N GLY A 39 1.72 -5.22 2.47
CA GLY A 39 1.56 -6.67 2.36
C GLY A 39 2.75 -7.39 1.73
N SER A 40 2.73 -8.72 1.80
CA SER A 40 3.78 -9.61 1.28
C SER A 40 5.18 -9.23 1.80
N ALA A 41 5.27 -8.92 3.10
CA ALA A 41 6.53 -8.46 3.71
C ALA A 41 7.60 -9.54 3.74
N ASP A 42 7.21 -10.80 3.72
CA ASP A 42 8.07 -11.99 3.69
C ASP A 42 8.43 -12.45 2.26
N LYS A 43 7.95 -11.74 1.23
CA LYS A 43 8.17 -12.10 -0.18
C LYS A 43 9.06 -11.08 -0.87
N SER A 44 10.06 -11.58 -1.61
CA SER A 44 10.91 -10.80 -2.50
C SER A 44 11.52 -11.68 -3.60
N GLY A 45 12.06 -11.08 -4.65
CA GLY A 45 12.74 -11.82 -5.73
C GLY A 45 11.80 -12.64 -6.61
N THR A 46 10.49 -12.39 -6.60
CA THR A 46 9.52 -12.99 -7.52
C THR A 46 9.02 -11.95 -8.52
N GLU A 47 8.52 -12.38 -9.66
CA GLU A 47 7.94 -11.48 -10.67
C GLU A 47 6.85 -10.57 -10.08
N ARG A 48 6.04 -11.12 -9.18
CA ARG A 48 4.95 -10.39 -8.51
C ARG A 48 5.45 -9.49 -7.37
N ASN A 49 6.47 -9.92 -6.65
CA ASN A 49 7.08 -9.20 -5.53
C ASN A 49 8.61 -9.08 -5.71
N PRO A 50 9.08 -8.29 -6.71
CA PRO A 50 10.52 -8.17 -6.95
C PRO A 50 11.26 -7.46 -5.81
N LEU A 51 10.65 -6.45 -5.18
CA LEU A 51 11.32 -5.59 -4.21
C LEU A 51 11.21 -6.14 -2.78
N PRO A 52 12.33 -6.21 -2.03
CA PRO A 52 12.33 -6.59 -0.62
C PRO A 52 11.61 -5.54 0.24
N ILE A 53 11.14 -5.96 1.42
CA ILE A 53 10.29 -5.12 2.27
C ILE A 53 11.02 -3.84 2.72
N ASP A 54 12.27 -3.92 3.15
CA ASP A 54 13.00 -2.77 3.67
C ASP A 54 13.18 -1.70 2.58
N PHE A 55 13.42 -2.11 1.34
CA PHE A 55 13.51 -1.20 0.21
C PHE A 55 12.15 -0.55 -0.10
N ARG A 56 11.05 -1.30 -0.03
CA ARG A 56 9.70 -0.75 -0.21
C ARG A 56 9.34 0.26 0.87
N LEU A 57 9.67 -0.03 2.13
CA LEU A 57 9.44 0.89 3.25
C LEU A 57 10.22 2.19 3.04
N MET A 58 11.50 2.11 2.67
CA MET A 58 12.33 3.28 2.37
C MET A 58 11.72 4.15 1.26
N LEU A 59 11.23 3.53 0.17
CA LEU A 59 10.57 4.26 -0.92
C LEU A 59 9.27 4.93 -0.47
N ILE A 60 8.46 4.27 0.36
CA ILE A 60 7.22 4.83 0.90
C ILE A 60 7.53 6.00 1.83
N GLU A 61 8.41 5.80 2.80
CA GLU A 61 8.80 6.83 3.77
C GLU A 61 9.35 8.07 3.07
N GLY A 62 10.29 7.90 2.13
CA GLY A 62 10.86 9.01 1.37
C GLY A 62 9.81 9.78 0.57
N ALA A 63 8.89 9.07 -0.10
CA ALA A 63 7.80 9.70 -0.83
C ALA A 63 6.81 10.45 0.08
N LEU A 64 6.54 9.92 1.28
CA LEU A 64 5.66 10.60 2.25
C LEU A 64 6.36 11.84 2.84
N HIS A 65 7.67 11.80 3.05
CA HIS A 65 8.44 12.97 3.50
C HIS A 65 8.48 14.11 2.47
N GLU A 66 8.40 13.81 1.17
CA GLU A 66 8.27 14.84 0.13
C GLU A 66 6.89 15.52 0.14
N GLU A 67 5.84 14.80 0.57
CA GLU A 67 4.45 15.23 0.39
C GLU A 67 3.80 15.77 1.66
N PHE A 68 4.21 15.31 2.84
CA PHE A 68 3.57 15.65 4.11
C PHE A 68 4.50 16.43 5.04
N ALA A 69 3.93 17.36 5.81
CA ALA A 69 4.67 18.02 6.87
C ALA A 69 5.05 17.04 8.00
N ALA A 70 6.14 17.31 8.72
CA ALA A 70 6.59 16.45 9.81
C ALA A 70 5.53 16.22 10.91
N SER A 71 4.66 17.22 11.15
CA SER A 71 3.53 17.10 12.07
C SER A 71 2.47 16.09 11.60
N ASP A 72 2.29 15.97 10.28
CA ASP A 72 1.31 15.04 9.69
C ASP A 72 1.85 13.61 9.74
N LEU A 73 3.13 13.44 9.46
CA LEU A 73 3.80 12.13 9.47
C LEU A 73 3.71 11.42 10.82
N GLN A 74 3.59 12.16 11.92
CA GLN A 74 3.39 11.59 13.25
C GLN A 74 2.07 10.81 13.38
N ASN A 75 1.11 11.07 12.50
CA ASN A 75 -0.20 10.43 12.47
C ASN A 75 -0.33 9.37 11.36
N ILE A 76 0.74 9.10 10.62
CA ILE A 76 0.79 8.10 9.55
C ILE A 76 1.76 6.97 9.96
N HIS A 77 1.24 5.77 10.10
CA HIS A 77 2.00 4.60 10.54
C HIS A 77 2.14 3.61 9.40
N ILE A 78 3.36 3.17 9.11
CA ILE A 78 3.65 2.18 8.07
C ILE A 78 3.99 0.86 8.75
N ILE A 79 3.23 -0.19 8.44
CA ILE A 79 3.30 -1.50 9.10
C ILE A 79 3.52 -2.60 8.06
N PRO A 80 4.67 -3.27 8.04
CA PRO A 80 4.86 -4.44 7.20
C PRO A 80 4.06 -5.63 7.73
N ILE A 81 3.41 -6.38 6.82
CA ILE A 81 2.70 -7.62 7.15
C ILE A 81 3.06 -8.72 6.17
N SER A 82 3.36 -9.91 6.70
CA SER A 82 3.60 -11.12 5.90
C SER A 82 2.28 -11.68 5.37
N ASP A 83 2.36 -12.43 4.28
CA ASP A 83 1.22 -13.21 3.81
C ASP A 83 0.91 -14.35 4.78
N LEU A 84 -0.37 -14.76 4.87
CA LEU A 84 -0.78 -15.86 5.74
C LEU A 84 -0.33 -17.22 5.16
N THR A 85 -0.51 -17.38 3.86
CA THR A 85 -0.20 -18.60 3.12
C THR A 85 0.69 -18.26 1.93
N ASP A 86 0.10 -17.96 0.79
CA ASP A 86 0.78 -17.50 -0.41
C ASP A 86 0.29 -16.12 -0.86
N GLU A 87 0.95 -15.54 -1.83
CA GLU A 87 0.68 -14.19 -2.32
C GLU A 87 -0.62 -14.04 -3.13
N THR A 88 -1.37 -15.11 -3.33
CA THR A 88 -2.63 -15.18 -4.09
C THR A 88 -3.84 -15.43 -3.21
N ASP A 89 -3.65 -15.63 -1.91
CA ASP A 89 -4.73 -15.93 -0.97
C ASP A 89 -5.73 -14.75 -0.87
N ASN A 90 -6.97 -15.03 -1.27
CA ASN A 90 -8.11 -14.11 -1.19
C ASN A 90 -9.25 -14.71 -0.34
N SER A 91 -8.93 -15.60 0.58
CA SER A 91 -9.90 -16.28 1.43
C SER A 91 -10.35 -15.43 2.63
N HIS A 92 -11.42 -15.84 3.29
CA HIS A 92 -11.81 -15.28 4.59
C HIS A 92 -10.74 -15.51 5.67
N ASN A 93 -9.92 -16.55 5.58
CA ASN A 93 -8.80 -16.76 6.49
C ASN A 93 -7.77 -15.64 6.37
N TRP A 94 -7.45 -15.21 5.14
CA TRP A 94 -6.63 -14.03 4.91
C TRP A 94 -7.25 -12.77 5.49
N GLY A 95 -8.53 -12.52 5.22
CA GLY A 95 -9.25 -11.35 5.74
C GLY A 95 -9.26 -11.32 7.27
N ARG A 96 -9.54 -12.45 7.92
CA ARG A 96 -9.50 -12.57 9.38
C ARG A 96 -8.11 -12.34 9.95
N TYR A 97 -7.07 -12.90 9.32
CA TYR A 97 -5.67 -12.62 9.69
C TYR A 97 -5.36 -11.13 9.59
N LEU A 98 -5.74 -10.48 8.47
CA LEU A 98 -5.56 -9.05 8.26
C LEU A 98 -6.30 -8.24 9.33
N PHE A 99 -7.55 -8.56 9.62
CA PHE A 99 -8.33 -7.93 10.68
C PHE A 99 -7.64 -8.00 12.04
N MET A 100 -7.13 -9.18 12.43
CA MET A 100 -6.38 -9.36 13.67
C MET A 100 -5.10 -8.52 13.71
N LYS A 101 -4.40 -8.38 12.57
CA LYS A 101 -3.23 -7.49 12.46
C LYS A 101 -3.65 -6.03 12.61
N MET A 102 -4.71 -5.59 11.94
CA MET A 102 -5.24 -4.23 12.07
C MET A 102 -5.58 -3.93 13.52
N MET A 103 -6.36 -4.78 14.20
CA MET A 103 -6.70 -4.63 15.62
C MET A 103 -5.48 -4.56 16.55
N LYS A 104 -4.46 -5.38 16.29
CA LYS A 104 -3.22 -5.38 17.08
C LYS A 104 -2.51 -4.04 17.06
N TYR A 105 -2.43 -3.40 15.90
CA TYR A 105 -1.67 -2.15 15.73
C TYR A 105 -2.50 -0.91 16.00
N THR A 106 -3.73 -0.85 15.52
CA THR A 106 -4.59 0.32 15.71
C THR A 106 -5.15 0.42 17.12
N LYS A 107 -5.41 -0.71 17.76
CA LYS A 107 -6.11 -0.83 19.06
C LYS A 107 -7.48 -0.13 19.06
N ASP A 108 -8.03 0.10 17.88
CA ASP A 108 -9.31 0.79 17.66
C ASP A 108 -10.27 -0.17 16.93
N PRO A 109 -11.40 -0.56 17.52
CA PRO A 109 -12.37 -1.39 16.85
C PRO A 109 -13.16 -0.66 15.75
N ASP A 110 -13.14 0.68 15.73
CA ASP A 110 -13.85 1.49 14.73
C ASP A 110 -12.89 1.95 13.63
N MET A 111 -12.71 1.10 12.62
CA MET A 111 -11.78 1.33 11.53
C MET A 111 -12.49 1.59 10.20
N THR A 112 -11.91 2.47 9.37
CA THR A 112 -12.29 2.66 7.97
C THR A 112 -11.20 2.12 7.06
N VAL A 113 -11.52 1.09 6.28
CA VAL A 113 -10.64 0.50 5.27
C VAL A 113 -10.85 1.22 3.94
N TYR A 114 -9.82 1.92 3.48
CA TYR A 114 -9.81 2.58 2.18
C TYR A 114 -9.27 1.62 1.12
N TYR A 115 -9.96 1.51 -0.01
CA TYR A 115 -9.58 0.60 -1.10
C TYR A 115 -9.91 1.21 -2.46
N SER A 116 -9.24 0.74 -3.50
CA SER A 116 -9.45 1.17 -4.89
C SER A 116 -9.56 -0.01 -5.88
N ASP A 117 -9.57 -1.24 -5.36
CA ASP A 117 -9.77 -2.45 -6.14
C ASP A 117 -11.26 -2.80 -6.27
N ASP A 118 -11.55 -3.90 -6.98
CA ASP A 118 -12.91 -4.39 -7.12
C ASP A 118 -13.54 -4.64 -5.73
N PRO A 119 -14.70 -4.05 -5.44
CA PRO A 119 -15.39 -4.26 -4.16
C PRO A 119 -15.62 -5.72 -3.80
N ARG A 120 -15.75 -6.62 -4.80
CA ARG A 120 -15.93 -8.06 -4.58
C ARG A 120 -14.74 -8.68 -3.86
N ILE A 121 -13.52 -8.17 -4.06
CA ILE A 121 -12.32 -8.62 -3.37
C ILE A 121 -12.43 -8.32 -1.87
N MET A 122 -12.82 -7.10 -1.50
CA MET A 122 -13.02 -6.74 -0.10
C MET A 122 -14.10 -7.61 0.56
N LEU A 123 -15.18 -7.90 -0.17
CA LEU A 123 -16.26 -8.77 0.33
C LEU A 123 -15.84 -10.24 0.46
N SER A 124 -14.87 -10.70 -0.35
CA SER A 124 -14.32 -12.06 -0.22
C SER A 124 -13.39 -12.24 0.98
N TRP A 125 -12.73 -11.14 1.43
CA TRP A 125 -11.82 -11.19 2.56
C TRP A 125 -12.54 -11.16 3.90
N PHE A 126 -13.55 -10.30 4.05
CA PHE A 126 -14.21 -10.04 5.33
C PHE A 126 -15.63 -10.64 5.35
N ASP A 127 -15.88 -11.50 6.31
CA ASP A 127 -17.23 -12.05 6.54
C ASP A 127 -18.17 -11.03 7.22
N ALA A 128 -19.40 -11.46 7.51
CA ALA A 128 -20.40 -10.58 8.11
C ALA A 128 -19.99 -10.10 9.50
N ASP A 129 -19.33 -10.96 10.28
CA ASP A 129 -18.93 -10.64 11.66
C ASP A 129 -17.78 -9.64 11.68
N ASP A 130 -16.76 -9.82 10.81
CA ASP A 130 -15.66 -8.87 10.67
C ASP A 130 -16.13 -7.48 10.22
N ARG A 131 -17.16 -7.44 9.35
CA ARG A 131 -17.72 -6.19 8.82
C ARG A 131 -18.46 -5.32 9.84
N TRP A 132 -18.83 -5.85 11.00
CA TRP A 132 -19.43 -5.05 12.07
C TRP A 132 -18.48 -3.98 12.63
N CYS A 133 -17.19 -4.25 12.63
CA CYS A 133 -16.14 -3.37 13.13
C CYS A 133 -15.44 -2.57 12.03
N LEU A 134 -15.79 -2.80 10.77
CA LEU A 134 -15.12 -2.19 9.62
C LEU A 134 -16.08 -1.36 8.78
N ARG A 135 -15.69 -0.14 8.46
CA ARG A 135 -16.29 0.64 7.38
C ARG A 135 -15.43 0.53 6.15
N PHE A 136 -16.03 0.46 4.99
CA PHE A 136 -15.32 0.38 3.73
C PHE A 136 -15.57 1.66 2.93
N LYS A 137 -14.48 2.32 2.52
CA LYS A 137 -14.55 3.52 1.69
C LYS A 137 -13.80 3.29 0.37
N PHE A 138 -14.55 3.24 -0.72
CA PHE A 138 -13.99 3.16 -2.06
C PHE A 138 -13.37 4.50 -2.46
N LEU A 139 -12.18 4.43 -3.05
CA LEU A 139 -11.48 5.57 -3.63
C LEU A 139 -11.22 5.28 -5.11
N ASP A 140 -11.62 6.19 -5.98
CA ASP A 140 -11.36 6.06 -7.41
C ASP A 140 -9.86 5.92 -7.68
N ARG A 141 -9.52 4.99 -8.57
CA ARG A 141 -8.13 4.80 -9.02
C ARG A 141 -7.60 6.09 -9.66
N TYR A 142 -6.43 6.49 -9.24
CA TYR A 142 -5.73 7.62 -9.83
C TYR A 142 -5.09 7.21 -11.15
N GLN A 143 -5.59 7.75 -12.28
CA GLN A 143 -5.04 7.60 -13.64
C GLN A 143 -4.74 6.14 -14.07
N SER A 144 -5.41 5.16 -13.49
CA SER A 144 -5.19 3.73 -13.76
C SER A 144 -3.73 3.27 -13.60
N ILE A 145 -2.93 3.96 -12.79
CA ILE A 145 -1.54 3.59 -12.53
C ILE A 145 -1.48 2.30 -11.72
N SER A 146 -0.60 1.40 -12.13
CA SER A 146 -0.31 0.15 -11.41
C SER A 146 1.20 -0.05 -11.25
N ALA A 147 1.60 -0.85 -10.27
CA ALA A 147 3.01 -1.18 -10.07
C ALA A 147 3.62 -1.89 -11.29
N SER A 148 2.85 -2.73 -12.00
CA SER A 148 3.28 -3.39 -13.23
C SER A 148 3.54 -2.38 -14.35
N LEU A 149 2.66 -1.37 -14.51
CA LEU A 149 2.88 -0.29 -15.46
C LEU A 149 4.17 0.49 -15.12
N VAL A 150 4.35 0.85 -13.84
CA VAL A 150 5.57 1.56 -13.40
C VAL A 150 6.83 0.75 -13.74
N ARG A 151 6.83 -0.56 -13.45
CA ARG A 151 7.97 -1.43 -13.79
C ARG A 151 8.25 -1.50 -15.29
N ALA A 152 7.20 -1.55 -16.11
CA ALA A 152 7.34 -1.57 -17.57
C ALA A 152 7.89 -0.25 -18.16
N MET A 153 7.73 0.87 -17.44
CA MET A 153 8.10 2.20 -17.89
C MET A 153 9.42 2.72 -17.29
N LEU A 154 10.17 1.88 -16.55
CA LEU A 154 11.41 2.33 -15.88
C LEU A 154 12.50 2.85 -16.80
N ASP A 155 12.47 2.50 -18.08
CA ASP A 155 13.43 2.95 -19.11
C ASP A 155 13.01 4.25 -19.80
N GLU A 156 11.82 4.76 -19.51
CA GLU A 156 11.29 5.98 -20.11
C GLU A 156 11.91 7.26 -19.54
N ASP A 157 11.67 8.37 -20.21
CA ASP A 157 12.14 9.68 -19.79
C ASP A 157 11.58 10.08 -18.41
N VAL A 158 12.38 10.85 -17.66
CA VAL A 158 12.03 11.34 -16.31
C VAL A 158 10.68 12.06 -16.30
N VAL A 159 10.33 12.79 -17.34
CA VAL A 159 9.04 13.51 -17.43
C VAL A 159 7.85 12.53 -17.42
N ILE A 160 7.96 11.40 -18.12
CA ILE A 160 6.94 10.35 -18.12
C ILE A 160 6.85 9.69 -16.74
N LEU A 161 8.00 9.38 -16.14
CA LEU A 161 8.08 8.76 -14.82
C LEU A 161 7.45 9.64 -13.72
N GLN A 162 7.65 10.97 -13.77
CA GLN A 162 7.04 11.92 -12.82
C GLN A 162 5.50 11.85 -12.82
N GLY A 163 4.89 11.52 -13.96
CA GLY A 163 3.45 11.25 -14.02
C GLY A 163 3.02 9.97 -13.31
N LEU A 164 3.92 9.00 -13.14
CA LEU A 164 3.63 7.69 -12.60
C LEU A 164 3.88 7.56 -11.10
N GLY A 165 4.85 8.31 -10.55
CA GLY A 165 5.19 8.18 -9.12
C GLY A 165 5.90 9.39 -8.55
N PRO A 166 6.11 9.40 -7.22
CA PRO A 166 6.84 10.45 -6.51
C PRO A 166 8.29 10.56 -6.99
N PRO A 167 8.89 11.77 -6.97
CA PRO A 167 10.29 11.96 -7.37
C PRO A 167 11.27 11.07 -6.60
N PHE A 168 11.09 10.91 -5.29
CA PHE A 168 11.93 10.06 -4.46
C PHE A 168 11.98 8.61 -4.96
N VAL A 169 10.88 8.05 -5.45
CA VAL A 169 10.88 6.69 -6.00
C VAL A 169 11.75 6.59 -7.25
N PHE A 170 11.75 7.61 -8.11
CA PHE A 170 12.51 7.57 -9.36
C PHE A 170 13.97 7.98 -9.24
N ILE A 171 14.39 8.58 -8.14
CA ILE A 171 15.82 8.68 -7.79
C ILE A 171 16.42 7.27 -7.68
N HIS A 172 15.65 6.30 -7.17
CA HIS A 172 16.03 4.90 -6.98
C HIS A 172 15.66 3.97 -8.16
N ARG A 173 15.35 4.52 -9.34
CA ARG A 173 14.87 3.71 -10.49
C ARG A 173 15.84 2.61 -10.92
N GLU A 174 17.15 2.84 -10.82
CA GLU A 174 18.17 1.84 -11.18
C GLU A 174 18.13 0.63 -10.23
N GLU A 175 17.99 0.88 -8.93
CA GLU A 175 17.87 -0.17 -7.93
C GLU A 175 16.58 -0.97 -8.13
N ILE A 176 15.45 -0.29 -8.40
CA ILE A 176 14.17 -0.93 -8.73
C ILE A 176 14.35 -1.83 -9.98
N ARG A 177 15.01 -1.31 -11.02
CA ARG A 177 15.28 -2.06 -12.25
C ARG A 177 16.12 -3.31 -12.00
N ASN A 178 17.13 -3.22 -11.15
CA ASN A 178 17.99 -4.35 -10.82
C ASN A 178 17.19 -5.45 -10.11
N TYR A 179 16.39 -5.12 -9.09
CA TYR A 179 15.50 -6.07 -8.43
C TYR A 179 14.51 -6.73 -9.39
N VAL A 180 13.93 -5.96 -10.31
CA VAL A 180 12.99 -6.50 -11.32
C VAL A 180 13.69 -7.47 -12.25
N LYS A 181 14.90 -7.16 -12.73
CA LYS A 181 15.69 -8.04 -13.60
C LYS A 181 16.10 -9.33 -12.89
N GLU A 182 16.55 -9.26 -11.64
CA GLU A 182 16.89 -10.42 -10.83
C GLU A 182 15.69 -11.34 -10.64
N ALA A 183 14.53 -10.79 -10.32
CA ALA A 183 13.30 -11.55 -10.13
C ALA A 183 12.74 -12.19 -11.41
N THR A 184 13.13 -11.71 -12.59
CA THR A 184 12.67 -12.25 -13.89
C THR A 184 13.62 -13.34 -14.42
N ASN A 185 14.90 -13.31 -13.99
CA ASN A 185 15.95 -14.23 -14.49
C ASN A 185 16.21 -15.41 -13.55
N GLY A 186 15.61 -15.46 -12.39
CA GLY A 186 15.67 -16.54 -11.39
C GLY A 186 14.44 -17.45 -11.49
#